data_57e216998a6dc9ff202da8d53f8a9b1d
#
_entry.id   57e216998a6dc9ff202da8d53f8a9b1d
#
_cell.length_a   1.000
_cell.length_b   1.000
_cell.length_c   1.000
_cell.angle_alpha   90.00
_cell.angle_beta   90.00
_cell.angle_gamma   90.00
#
_symmetry.space_group_name_H-M   'P 1'
#
loop_
_entity.id
_entity.type
_entity.pdbx_description
1 polymer ?
#
loop_
_entity_poly.entity_id
_entity_poly.type
_entity_poly.pdbx_seq_one_letter_code
_entity_poly.pdbx_strand_id
1 'polypeptide(L)'
;MARIYISSSWKNVYQPILVEELRRRGHQVYDFQHPSGRNDKNVWETVCERLGLGREYMLGNLSPRDFKRILLDSEAVERFKEHFAAMKDADTCIILLPCGRSSHVEAGFMNGIGKRVFVMDTTHEVSPELMYLMFDDYFYDLGELCAALAKPVPGVCRVCGCTEDNVCYHPEHGNCHWIEPSLCSHCASIEEGGYGIKDDPETEHCMNDEGNAFKQGRTEK
;
A
#
# COMPACT_ATOMS: atom_id res chain seq x y z
N MET A 1 6.94 -5.70 9.97
CA MET A 1 5.57 -5.21 9.68
C MET A 1 5.63 -4.46 8.36
N ALA A 2 4.71 -4.69 7.41
CA ALA A 2 4.69 -3.99 6.11
C ALA A 2 3.41 -3.17 5.97
N ARG A 3 3.48 -2.06 5.22
CA ARG A 3 2.31 -1.29 4.77
C ARG A 3 1.97 -1.77 3.36
N ILE A 4 0.83 -2.41 3.21
CA ILE A 4 0.47 -3.14 2.00
C ILE A 4 -0.70 -2.46 1.29
N TYR A 5 -0.55 -2.21 0.00
CA TYR A 5 -1.61 -1.84 -0.90
C TYR A 5 -2.06 -3.08 -1.68
N ILE A 6 -3.33 -3.48 -1.56
CA ILE A 6 -3.88 -4.57 -2.37
C ILE A 6 -4.55 -3.98 -3.59
N SER A 7 -4.02 -4.28 -4.75
CA SER A 7 -4.60 -3.90 -6.03
C SER A 7 -5.38 -5.07 -6.62
N SER A 8 -6.70 -4.94 -6.75
CA SER A 8 -7.58 -6.01 -7.20
C SER A 8 -8.88 -5.48 -7.81
N SER A 9 -9.75 -6.39 -8.23
CA SER A 9 -11.09 -6.06 -8.70
C SER A 9 -12.07 -5.95 -7.54
N TRP A 10 -13.04 -5.02 -7.63
CA TRP A 10 -14.22 -5.00 -6.75
C TRP A 10 -15.00 -6.32 -6.73
N LYS A 11 -14.88 -7.11 -7.79
CA LYS A 11 -15.57 -8.41 -7.94
C LYS A 11 -14.74 -9.59 -7.43
N ASN A 12 -13.50 -9.36 -6.97
CA ASN A 12 -12.65 -10.45 -6.48
C ASN A 12 -13.06 -10.85 -5.07
N VAL A 13 -13.64 -12.04 -4.94
CA VAL A 13 -14.14 -12.58 -3.68
C VAL A 13 -13.04 -12.93 -2.67
N TYR A 14 -11.80 -13.08 -3.13
CA TYR A 14 -10.66 -13.37 -2.27
C TYR A 14 -10.03 -12.12 -1.67
N GLN A 15 -10.35 -10.92 -2.18
CA GLN A 15 -9.78 -9.67 -1.69
C GLN A 15 -10.05 -9.45 -0.19
N PRO A 16 -11.28 -9.54 0.33
CA PRO A 16 -11.52 -9.37 1.77
C PRO A 16 -10.80 -10.41 2.64
N ILE A 17 -10.71 -11.66 2.14
CA ILE A 17 -10.03 -12.75 2.84
C ILE A 17 -8.53 -12.45 2.97
N LEU A 18 -7.91 -11.97 1.88
CA LEU A 18 -6.50 -11.60 1.90
C LEU A 18 -6.22 -10.40 2.81
N VAL A 19 -7.10 -9.38 2.78
CA VAL A 19 -7.00 -8.21 3.69
C VAL A 19 -7.01 -8.66 5.15
N GLU A 20 -7.99 -9.49 5.53
CA GLU A 20 -8.13 -9.97 6.90
C GLU A 20 -6.92 -10.81 7.34
N GLU A 21 -6.47 -11.75 6.51
CA GLU A 21 -5.32 -12.60 6.83
C GLU A 21 -4.03 -11.81 7.00
N LEU A 22 -3.77 -10.83 6.15
CA LEU A 22 -2.58 -9.99 6.26
C LEU A 22 -2.63 -9.08 7.50
N ARG A 23 -3.81 -8.53 7.83
CA ARG A 23 -4.01 -7.75 9.06
C ARG A 23 -3.82 -8.62 10.30
N ARG A 24 -4.32 -9.86 10.30
CA ARG A 24 -4.12 -10.82 11.40
C ARG A 24 -2.63 -11.15 11.62
N ARG A 25 -1.82 -11.06 10.58
CA ARG A 25 -0.35 -11.23 10.65
C ARG A 25 0.40 -9.95 11.04
N GLY A 26 -0.32 -8.88 11.38
CA GLY A 26 0.26 -7.63 11.87
C GLY A 26 0.70 -6.66 10.77
N HIS A 27 0.28 -6.85 9.53
CA HIS A 27 0.51 -5.88 8.47
C HIS A 27 -0.54 -4.76 8.49
N GLN A 28 -0.16 -3.55 8.10
CA GLN A 28 -1.09 -2.48 7.79
C GLN A 28 -1.55 -2.65 6.33
N VAL A 29 -2.85 -2.84 6.11
CA VAL A 29 -3.38 -3.14 4.77
C VAL A 29 -4.40 -2.09 4.38
N TYR A 30 -4.13 -1.39 3.27
CA TYR A 30 -5.11 -0.52 2.65
C TYR A 30 -6.13 -1.36 1.89
N ASP A 31 -7.38 -1.23 2.32
CA ASP A 31 -8.53 -1.89 1.71
C ASP A 31 -9.34 -0.86 0.91
N PHE A 32 -9.22 -0.91 -0.43
CA PHE A 32 -9.92 0.02 -1.31
C PHE A 32 -11.45 -0.14 -1.32
N GLN A 33 -11.96 -1.29 -0.87
CA GLN A 33 -13.39 -1.53 -0.73
C GLN A 33 -13.96 -0.86 0.53
N HIS A 34 -13.11 -0.71 1.56
CA HIS A 34 -13.50 -0.12 2.84
C HIS A 34 -12.43 0.89 3.32
N PRO A 35 -12.14 1.95 2.54
CA PRO A 35 -11.16 2.94 2.94
C PRO A 35 -11.60 3.60 4.26
N SER A 36 -10.70 3.67 5.23
CA SER A 36 -10.99 4.22 6.58
C SER A 36 -12.12 3.49 7.34
N GLY A 37 -12.37 2.21 7.03
CA GLY A 37 -13.42 1.40 7.68
C GLY A 37 -14.85 1.75 7.23
N ARG A 38 -15.02 2.64 6.26
CA ARG A 38 -16.33 2.96 5.67
C ARG A 38 -16.76 1.86 4.71
N ASN A 39 -18.04 1.53 4.72
CA ASN A 39 -18.63 0.60 3.76
C ASN A 39 -19.02 1.40 2.50
N ASP A 40 -18.04 1.67 1.66
CA ASP A 40 -18.24 2.49 0.47
C ASP A 40 -18.78 1.66 -0.70
N LYS A 41 -19.72 2.26 -1.42
CA LYS A 41 -20.18 1.71 -2.69
C LYS A 41 -19.09 1.87 -3.74
N ASN A 42 -19.15 1.04 -4.77
CA ASN A 42 -18.33 1.19 -5.96
C ASN A 42 -18.50 2.60 -6.53
N VAL A 43 -17.42 3.39 -6.53
CA VAL A 43 -17.44 4.79 -6.99
C VAL A 43 -18.01 4.94 -8.42
N TRP A 44 -17.73 3.98 -9.29
CA TRP A 44 -18.23 4.00 -10.67
C TRP A 44 -19.76 3.91 -10.73
N GLU A 45 -20.36 3.07 -9.91
CA GLU A 45 -21.84 2.97 -9.81
C GLU A 45 -22.41 4.29 -9.32
N THR A 46 -21.91 4.82 -8.22
CA THR A 46 -22.40 6.08 -7.62
C THR A 46 -22.29 7.25 -8.60
N VAL A 47 -21.14 7.42 -9.22
CA VAL A 47 -20.91 8.53 -10.17
C VAL A 47 -21.75 8.35 -11.43
N CYS A 48 -21.84 7.14 -11.98
CA CYS A 48 -22.65 6.87 -13.18
C CYS A 48 -24.14 7.08 -12.91
N GLU A 49 -24.66 6.65 -11.76
CA GLU A 49 -26.04 6.91 -11.37
C GLU A 49 -26.34 8.41 -11.30
N ARG A 50 -25.49 9.19 -10.64
CA ARG A 50 -25.61 10.65 -10.51
C ARG A 50 -25.55 11.39 -11.85
N LEU A 51 -24.74 10.91 -12.78
CA LEU A 51 -24.61 11.48 -14.12
C LEU A 51 -25.68 10.99 -15.09
N GLY A 52 -26.60 10.13 -14.67
CA GLY A 52 -27.62 9.52 -15.51
C GLY A 52 -27.10 8.46 -16.48
N LEU A 53 -25.94 7.86 -16.17
CA LEU A 53 -25.22 6.89 -17.00
C LEU A 53 -25.25 5.47 -16.42
N GLY A 54 -26.07 5.22 -15.40
CA GLY A 54 -26.09 3.95 -14.68
C GLY A 54 -26.40 2.75 -15.58
N ARG A 55 -27.34 2.91 -16.55
CA ARG A 55 -27.69 1.86 -17.50
C ARG A 55 -26.53 1.56 -18.47
N GLU A 56 -25.89 2.59 -19.02
CA GLU A 56 -24.76 2.47 -19.95
C GLU A 56 -23.55 1.83 -19.27
N TYR A 57 -23.33 2.17 -18.00
CA TYR A 57 -22.29 1.55 -17.16
C TYR A 57 -22.57 0.05 -16.95
N MET A 58 -23.77 -0.31 -16.54
CA MET A 58 -24.16 -1.72 -16.29
C MET A 58 -24.06 -2.59 -17.56
N LEU A 59 -24.33 -2.02 -18.72
CA LEU A 59 -24.24 -2.70 -20.01
C LEU A 59 -22.84 -2.67 -20.62
N GLY A 60 -21.88 -1.97 -20.00
CA GLY A 60 -20.54 -1.79 -20.54
C GLY A 60 -20.48 -0.92 -21.81
N ASN A 61 -21.47 -0.06 -22.04
CA ASN A 61 -21.67 0.71 -23.26
C ASN A 61 -21.34 2.22 -23.07
N LEU A 62 -20.51 2.57 -22.09
CA LEU A 62 -20.10 3.97 -21.90
C LEU A 62 -19.33 4.49 -23.13
N SER A 63 -19.79 5.62 -23.66
CA SER A 63 -19.04 6.31 -24.72
C SER A 63 -17.75 6.93 -24.17
N PRO A 64 -16.73 7.16 -25.01
CA PRO A 64 -15.52 7.88 -24.61
C PRO A 64 -15.81 9.28 -24.03
N ARG A 65 -16.84 9.95 -24.55
CA ARG A 65 -17.30 11.26 -24.07
C ARG A 65 -17.85 11.17 -22.66
N ASP A 66 -18.69 10.17 -22.38
CA ASP A 66 -19.28 9.95 -21.06
C ASP A 66 -18.23 9.53 -20.05
N PHE A 67 -17.30 8.66 -20.44
CA PHE A 67 -16.16 8.28 -19.60
C PHE A 67 -15.32 9.49 -19.20
N LYS A 68 -15.06 10.43 -20.14
CA LYS A 68 -14.37 11.68 -19.83
C LYS A 68 -15.13 12.53 -18.81
N ARG A 69 -16.47 12.55 -18.84
CA ARG A 69 -17.30 13.24 -17.83
C ARG A 69 -17.13 12.60 -16.43
N ILE A 70 -17.12 11.26 -16.39
CA ILE A 70 -16.90 10.50 -15.13
C ILE A 70 -15.53 10.82 -14.55
N LEU A 71 -14.46 10.87 -15.37
CA LEU A 71 -13.11 11.21 -14.91
C LEU A 71 -12.96 12.63 -14.36
N LEU A 72 -13.85 13.54 -14.72
CA LEU A 72 -13.88 14.92 -14.23
C LEU A 72 -14.80 15.12 -13.03
N ASP A 73 -15.50 14.09 -12.63
CA ASP A 73 -16.39 14.15 -11.49
C ASP A 73 -15.61 14.26 -10.17
N SER A 74 -16.08 15.13 -9.28
CA SER A 74 -15.36 15.45 -8.04
C SER A 74 -15.18 14.23 -7.12
N GLU A 75 -16.18 13.34 -7.04
CA GLU A 75 -16.08 12.13 -6.22
C GLU A 75 -15.10 11.13 -6.82
N ALA A 76 -15.08 10.96 -8.16
CA ALA A 76 -14.08 10.14 -8.85
C ALA A 76 -12.65 10.66 -8.61
N VAL A 77 -12.48 12.00 -8.67
CA VAL A 77 -11.19 12.65 -8.41
C VAL A 77 -10.74 12.48 -6.95
N GLU A 78 -11.64 12.67 -5.98
CA GLU A 78 -11.31 12.47 -4.57
C GLU A 78 -10.96 11.02 -4.27
N ARG A 79 -11.69 10.05 -4.81
CA ARG A 79 -11.37 8.64 -4.66
C ARG A 79 -10.02 8.28 -5.29
N PHE A 80 -9.72 8.84 -6.47
CA PHE A 80 -8.39 8.69 -7.06
C PHE A 80 -7.28 9.22 -6.15
N LYS A 81 -7.47 10.39 -5.54
CA LYS A 81 -6.48 10.97 -4.62
C LYS A 81 -6.24 10.10 -3.39
N GLU A 82 -7.30 9.53 -2.81
CA GLU A 82 -7.21 8.59 -1.67
C GLU A 82 -6.38 7.36 -2.05
N HIS A 83 -6.71 6.69 -3.18
CA HIS A 83 -5.96 5.52 -3.65
C HIS A 83 -4.50 5.88 -3.97
N PHE A 84 -4.29 7.01 -4.64
CA PHE A 84 -2.95 7.46 -5.02
C PHE A 84 -2.08 7.80 -3.81
N ALA A 85 -2.66 8.39 -2.78
CA ALA A 85 -1.98 8.64 -1.50
C ALA A 85 -1.61 7.30 -0.82
N ALA A 86 -2.54 6.34 -0.76
CA ALA A 86 -2.30 5.03 -0.18
C ALA A 86 -1.21 4.25 -0.92
N MET A 87 -1.16 4.30 -2.27
CA MET A 87 -0.09 3.70 -3.06
C MET A 87 1.29 4.30 -2.72
N LYS A 88 1.37 5.61 -2.53
CA LYS A 88 2.64 6.27 -2.17
C LYS A 88 3.07 5.94 -0.74
N ASP A 89 2.13 5.82 0.18
CA ASP A 89 2.41 5.51 1.58
C ASP A 89 2.80 4.04 1.79
N ALA A 90 2.23 3.11 1.03
CA ALA A 90 2.57 1.69 1.11
C ALA A 90 4.03 1.43 0.70
N ASP A 91 4.64 0.41 1.30
CA ASP A 91 5.97 -0.10 0.93
C ASP A 91 5.89 -1.33 0.01
N THR A 92 4.72 -1.96 -0.05
CA THR A 92 4.50 -3.18 -0.83
C THR A 92 3.14 -3.13 -1.51
N CYS A 93 3.09 -3.55 -2.78
CA CYS A 93 1.87 -3.82 -3.53
C CYS A 93 1.65 -5.32 -3.67
N ILE A 94 0.41 -5.76 -3.53
CA ILE A 94 -0.01 -7.10 -3.92
C ILE A 94 -1.08 -6.94 -5.00
N ILE A 95 -0.75 -7.33 -6.25
CA ILE A 95 -1.76 -7.47 -7.29
C ILE A 95 -2.45 -8.81 -7.14
N LEU A 96 -3.72 -8.81 -6.75
CA LEU A 96 -4.51 -10.02 -6.51
C LEU A 96 -5.37 -10.33 -7.73
N LEU A 97 -5.07 -11.43 -8.39
CA LEU A 97 -5.83 -11.93 -9.53
C LEU A 97 -7.05 -12.77 -9.10
N PRO A 98 -8.13 -12.78 -9.91
CA PRO A 98 -8.29 -12.02 -11.15
C PRO A 98 -8.58 -10.55 -10.89
N CYS A 99 -8.02 -9.68 -11.71
CA CYS A 99 -8.21 -8.24 -11.57
C CYS A 99 -8.37 -7.54 -12.94
N GLY A 100 -8.65 -6.25 -12.88
CA GLY A 100 -8.84 -5.43 -14.08
C GLY A 100 -7.60 -4.62 -14.46
N ARG A 101 -7.76 -3.78 -15.50
CA ARG A 101 -6.70 -2.91 -16.04
C ARG A 101 -6.16 -1.92 -15.00
N SER A 102 -7.03 -1.36 -14.16
CA SER A 102 -6.61 -0.41 -13.12
C SER A 102 -5.57 -1.02 -12.19
N SER A 103 -5.78 -2.27 -11.77
CA SER A 103 -4.86 -2.96 -10.87
C SER A 103 -3.46 -3.12 -11.48
N HIS A 104 -3.37 -3.39 -12.77
CA HIS A 104 -2.07 -3.48 -13.46
C HIS A 104 -1.38 -2.10 -13.55
N VAL A 105 -2.15 -1.02 -13.76
CA VAL A 105 -1.62 0.36 -13.77
C VAL A 105 -1.11 0.74 -12.38
N GLU A 106 -1.84 0.41 -11.32
CA GLU A 106 -1.47 0.66 -9.94
C GLU A 106 -0.18 -0.10 -9.56
N ALA A 107 -0.13 -1.41 -9.86
CA ALA A 107 1.05 -2.24 -9.62
C ALA A 107 2.28 -1.74 -10.41
N GLY A 108 2.10 -1.40 -11.69
CA GLY A 108 3.15 -0.84 -12.53
C GLY A 108 3.65 0.52 -12.02
N PHE A 109 2.75 1.38 -11.55
CA PHE A 109 3.12 2.64 -10.91
C PHE A 109 3.96 2.39 -9.65
N MET A 110 3.51 1.51 -8.75
CA MET A 110 4.21 1.22 -7.51
C MET A 110 5.60 0.61 -7.76
N ASN A 111 5.71 -0.30 -8.73
CA ASN A 111 7.00 -0.82 -9.16
C ASN A 111 7.92 0.30 -9.70
N GLY A 112 7.38 1.19 -10.53
CA GLY A 112 8.12 2.30 -11.11
C GLY A 112 8.65 3.32 -10.10
N ILE A 113 8.05 3.40 -8.90
CA ILE A 113 8.53 4.22 -7.78
C ILE A 113 9.33 3.42 -6.74
N GLY A 114 9.79 2.21 -7.10
CA GLY A 114 10.68 1.39 -6.28
C GLY A 114 10.01 0.64 -5.13
N LYS A 115 8.68 0.48 -5.14
CA LYS A 115 7.98 -0.35 -4.16
C LYS A 115 8.07 -1.83 -4.55
N ARG A 116 8.07 -2.72 -3.56
CA ARG A 116 7.93 -4.16 -3.83
C ARG A 116 6.55 -4.45 -4.43
N VAL A 117 6.52 -5.30 -5.45
CA VAL A 117 5.27 -5.72 -6.09
C VAL A 117 5.24 -7.23 -6.20
N PHE A 118 4.24 -7.86 -5.60
CA PHE A 118 3.99 -9.28 -5.67
C PHE A 118 2.69 -9.57 -6.43
N VAL A 119 2.71 -10.60 -7.24
CA VAL A 119 1.49 -11.15 -7.84
C VAL A 119 0.97 -12.27 -6.95
N MET A 120 -0.30 -12.22 -6.57
CA MET A 120 -1.01 -13.32 -5.93
C MET A 120 -2.12 -13.79 -6.86
N ASP A 121 -1.96 -14.99 -7.40
CA ASP A 121 -2.92 -15.60 -8.31
C ASP A 121 -3.79 -16.62 -7.57
N THR A 122 -5.09 -16.37 -7.57
CA THR A 122 -6.10 -17.28 -7.00
C THR A 122 -6.92 -17.95 -8.10
N THR A 123 -6.51 -17.83 -9.36
CA THR A 123 -7.22 -18.42 -10.51
C THR A 123 -6.75 -19.83 -10.75
N HIS A 124 -7.62 -20.64 -11.38
CA HIS A 124 -7.26 -21.98 -11.82
C HIS A 124 -6.77 -22.01 -13.28
N GLU A 125 -6.96 -20.90 -14.00
CA GLU A 125 -6.58 -20.74 -15.39
C GLU A 125 -5.80 -19.42 -15.53
N VAL A 126 -4.53 -19.52 -15.89
CA VAL A 126 -3.63 -18.38 -16.02
C VAL A 126 -3.63 -17.87 -17.45
N SER A 127 -3.91 -16.58 -17.64
CA SER A 127 -3.58 -15.87 -18.87
C SER A 127 -2.14 -15.38 -18.79
N PRO A 128 -1.22 -15.82 -19.67
CA PRO A 128 0.17 -15.41 -19.60
C PRO A 128 0.32 -13.90 -19.75
N GLU A 129 1.08 -13.26 -18.84
CA GLU A 129 1.39 -11.83 -18.87
C GLU A 129 2.90 -11.63 -18.67
N LEU A 130 3.58 -11.27 -19.76
CA LEU A 130 5.03 -11.12 -19.79
C LEU A 130 5.50 -9.98 -18.84
N MET A 131 4.69 -8.94 -18.67
CA MET A 131 5.05 -7.78 -17.86
C MET A 131 5.13 -8.08 -16.36
N TYR A 132 4.68 -9.24 -15.90
CA TYR A 132 4.91 -9.67 -14.52
C TYR A 132 6.37 -9.95 -14.20
N LEU A 133 7.25 -10.07 -15.22
CA LEU A 133 8.70 -10.10 -15.03
C LEU A 133 9.28 -8.81 -14.44
N MET A 134 8.52 -7.70 -14.45
CA MET A 134 8.92 -6.46 -13.77
C MET A 134 8.74 -6.53 -12.26
N PHE A 135 7.94 -7.45 -11.76
CA PHE A 135 7.57 -7.54 -10.36
C PHE A 135 8.52 -8.47 -9.60
N ASP A 136 8.52 -8.36 -8.27
CA ASP A 136 9.49 -9.07 -7.42
C ASP A 136 9.26 -10.58 -7.39
N ASP A 137 7.99 -11.03 -7.39
CA ASP A 137 7.67 -12.47 -7.42
C ASP A 137 6.20 -12.73 -7.76
N TYR A 138 5.90 -14.01 -8.05
CA TYR A 138 4.57 -14.51 -8.42
C TYR A 138 4.20 -15.71 -7.55
N PHE A 139 3.07 -15.62 -6.84
CA PHE A 139 2.59 -16.61 -5.90
C PHE A 139 1.21 -17.13 -6.27
N TYR A 140 1.00 -18.41 -6.03
CA TYR A 140 -0.29 -19.09 -6.06
C TYR A 140 -0.61 -19.77 -4.71
N ASP A 141 0.31 -19.66 -3.75
CA ASP A 141 0.18 -20.10 -2.37
C ASP A 141 0.33 -18.93 -1.40
N LEU A 142 -0.67 -18.79 -0.51
CA LEU A 142 -0.69 -17.69 0.47
C LEU A 142 0.43 -17.80 1.51
N GLY A 143 0.84 -19.01 1.85
CA GLY A 143 1.95 -19.24 2.79
C GLY A 143 3.28 -18.75 2.21
N GLU A 144 3.54 -19.01 0.93
CA GLU A 144 4.72 -18.53 0.22
C GLU A 144 4.73 -17.00 0.12
N LEU A 145 3.60 -16.37 -0.23
CA LEU A 145 3.46 -14.92 -0.21
C LEU A 145 3.77 -14.35 1.18
N CYS A 146 3.20 -14.93 2.23
CA CYS A 146 3.44 -14.48 3.60
C CYS A 146 4.91 -14.65 4.02
N ALA A 147 5.57 -15.73 3.60
CA ALA A 147 7.00 -15.93 3.84
C ALA A 147 7.86 -14.87 3.12
N ALA A 148 7.48 -14.50 1.88
CA ALA A 148 8.14 -13.42 1.14
C ALA A 148 7.94 -12.04 1.81
N LEU A 149 6.73 -11.77 2.32
CA LEU A 149 6.42 -10.52 3.05
C LEU A 149 7.20 -10.40 4.36
N ALA A 150 7.54 -11.51 5.00
CA ALA A 150 8.33 -11.54 6.23
C ALA A 150 9.81 -11.19 5.99
N LYS A 151 10.30 -11.27 4.74
CA LYS A 151 11.68 -10.88 4.42
C LYS A 151 11.87 -9.37 4.59
N PRO A 152 12.96 -8.93 5.23
CA PRO A 152 13.27 -7.52 5.39
C PRO A 152 13.36 -6.81 4.05
N VAL A 153 12.86 -5.57 4.01
CA VAL A 153 12.97 -4.69 2.83
C VAL A 153 14.26 -3.88 2.95
N PRO A 154 15.20 -3.96 2.00
CA PRO A 154 16.34 -3.05 1.99
C PRO A 154 15.88 -1.59 1.96
N GLY A 155 16.54 -0.71 2.73
CA GLY A 155 16.17 0.70 2.82
C GLY A 155 14.95 1.02 3.72
N VAL A 156 14.37 0.00 4.39
CA VAL A 156 13.33 0.19 5.41
C VAL A 156 13.76 -0.54 6.68
N CYS A 157 13.87 0.15 7.79
CA CYS A 157 14.25 -0.48 9.06
C CYS A 157 13.20 -1.48 9.52
N ARG A 158 13.60 -2.74 9.72
CA ARG A 158 12.71 -3.84 10.14
C ARG A 158 12.09 -3.65 11.53
N VAL A 159 12.65 -2.75 12.33
CA VAL A 159 12.21 -2.48 13.71
C VAL A 159 11.31 -1.25 13.77
N CYS A 160 11.83 -0.07 13.37
CA CYS A 160 11.09 1.20 13.50
C CYS A 160 10.45 1.70 12.20
N GLY A 161 10.72 1.05 11.05
CA GLY A 161 10.14 1.45 9.76
C GLY A 161 10.75 2.72 9.16
N CYS A 162 11.81 3.32 9.73
CA CYS A 162 12.46 4.48 9.14
C CYS A 162 13.08 4.15 7.78
N THR A 163 13.18 5.17 6.92
CA THR A 163 13.77 5.08 5.58
C THR A 163 14.87 6.15 5.42
N GLU A 164 15.56 6.15 4.29
CA GLU A 164 16.57 7.16 3.99
C GLU A 164 15.99 8.59 3.94
N ASP A 165 14.75 8.71 3.43
CA ASP A 165 14.04 9.99 3.36
C ASP A 165 13.30 10.37 4.65
N ASN A 166 13.12 9.41 5.56
CA ASN A 166 12.42 9.59 6.84
C ASN A 166 13.19 8.86 7.94
N VAL A 167 14.36 9.38 8.26
CA VAL A 167 15.25 8.84 9.29
C VAL A 167 14.68 9.04 10.70
N CYS A 168 14.84 8.08 11.59
CA CYS A 168 14.51 8.30 12.99
C CYS A 168 15.60 9.16 13.67
N TYR A 169 15.19 10.04 14.57
CA TYR A 169 16.04 10.98 15.29
C TYR A 169 16.07 10.65 16.78
N HIS A 170 17.25 10.75 17.38
CA HIS A 170 17.44 10.66 18.82
C HIS A 170 18.15 11.92 19.34
N PRO A 171 17.69 12.54 20.44
CA PRO A 171 18.27 13.81 20.94
C PRO A 171 19.76 13.77 21.22
N GLU A 172 20.28 12.63 21.68
CA GLU A 172 21.69 12.46 22.03
C GLU A 172 22.55 11.97 20.88
N HIS A 173 21.95 11.26 19.89
CA HIS A 173 22.69 10.57 18.82
C HIS A 173 22.40 11.12 17.42
N GLY A 174 21.46 12.09 17.30
CA GLY A 174 21.07 12.69 16.03
C GLY A 174 20.29 11.73 15.13
N ASN A 175 20.43 11.86 13.82
CA ASN A 175 19.78 11.00 12.84
C ASN A 175 20.40 9.61 12.81
N CYS A 176 19.58 8.58 12.62
CA CYS A 176 20.07 7.22 12.41
C CYS A 176 20.78 7.08 11.05
N HIS A 177 21.60 6.05 10.93
CA HIS A 177 22.23 5.59 9.69
C HIS A 177 22.05 4.07 9.54
N TRP A 178 22.29 3.53 8.37
CA TRP A 178 22.15 2.09 8.13
C TRP A 178 23.34 1.31 8.69
N ILE A 179 23.08 0.28 9.51
CA ILE A 179 24.04 -0.73 9.96
C ILE A 179 23.95 -1.98 9.09
N GLU A 180 22.73 -2.38 8.70
CA GLU A 180 22.44 -3.43 7.75
C GLU A 180 21.44 -2.89 6.71
N PRO A 181 21.25 -3.56 5.57
CA PRO A 181 20.31 -3.10 4.54
C PRO A 181 18.88 -2.81 5.03
N SER A 182 18.50 -3.38 6.17
CA SER A 182 17.16 -3.24 6.77
C SER A 182 17.19 -3.02 8.28
N LEU A 183 18.28 -2.48 8.82
CA LEU A 183 18.39 -2.16 10.25
C LEU A 183 19.15 -0.84 10.44
N CYS A 184 18.49 0.14 11.04
CA CYS A 184 19.12 1.40 11.38
C CYS A 184 19.94 1.34 12.69
N SER A 185 20.88 2.27 12.87
CA SER A 185 21.79 2.32 14.01
C SER A 185 21.09 2.39 15.36
N HIS A 186 20.00 3.14 15.47
CA HIS A 186 19.25 3.24 16.73
C HIS A 186 18.61 1.90 17.12
N CYS A 187 18.07 1.18 16.13
CA CYS A 187 17.45 -0.12 16.39
C CYS A 187 18.47 -1.25 16.57
N ALA A 188 19.63 -1.17 15.92
CA ALA A 188 20.74 -2.11 16.13
C ALA A 188 21.23 -2.08 17.58
N SER A 189 21.35 -0.90 18.18
CA SER A 189 21.75 -0.75 19.59
C SER A 189 20.76 -1.41 20.56
N ILE A 190 19.48 -1.50 20.21
CA ILE A 190 18.46 -2.17 20.99
C ILE A 190 18.58 -3.69 20.90
N GLU A 191 18.82 -4.23 19.70
CA GLU A 191 18.98 -5.67 19.46
C GLU A 191 20.24 -6.24 20.15
N GLU A 192 21.31 -5.44 20.23
CA GLU A 192 22.56 -5.83 20.91
C GLU A 192 22.55 -5.70 22.45
N GLY A 193 21.39 -5.29 23.04
CA GLY A 193 21.25 -5.13 24.49
C GLY A 193 21.96 -3.91 25.07
N GLY A 194 22.45 -3.02 24.21
CA GLY A 194 23.09 -1.77 24.59
C GLY A 194 22.14 -0.58 24.51
N TYR A 195 21.51 -0.24 25.55
CA TYR A 195 20.47 0.75 25.83
C TYR A 195 19.09 0.11 25.90
N GLY A 196 18.81 -0.56 27.02
CA GLY A 196 17.45 -0.77 27.45
C GLY A 196 16.80 0.61 27.61
N ILE A 197 15.92 0.98 26.71
CA ILE A 197 15.00 2.09 26.92
C ILE A 197 14.15 1.64 28.12
N LYS A 198 14.48 2.17 29.31
CA LYS A 198 13.54 2.20 30.41
C LYS A 198 12.35 2.99 29.91
N ASP A 199 11.15 2.60 30.27
CA ASP A 199 9.90 3.28 30.02
C ASP A 199 10.03 4.78 30.35
N ASP A 200 10.60 5.55 29.43
CA ASP A 200 10.69 6.99 29.46
C ASP A 200 9.58 7.48 28.53
N PRO A 201 8.61 8.25 29.05
CA PRO A 201 7.50 8.76 28.25
C PRO A 201 7.94 9.64 27.06
N GLU A 202 9.22 9.99 26.94
CA GLU A 202 9.79 10.70 25.79
C GLU A 202 10.23 9.77 24.64
N THR A 203 10.22 8.46 24.80
CA THR A 203 10.57 7.50 23.74
C THR A 203 9.43 7.22 22.74
N GLU A 204 8.27 7.83 22.91
CA GLU A 204 7.18 7.85 21.91
C GLU A 204 7.58 8.50 20.57
N HIS A 205 8.78 9.09 20.46
CA HIS A 205 9.21 9.81 19.27
C HIS A 205 9.76 8.94 18.14
N CYS A 206 9.99 7.65 18.36
CA CYS A 206 10.27 6.72 17.26
C CYS A 206 9.01 6.14 16.60
N MET A 207 7.84 6.32 17.24
CA MET A 207 6.54 6.01 16.65
C MET A 207 5.71 7.29 16.69
N ASN A 208 5.29 7.78 15.53
CA ASN A 208 4.39 8.93 15.46
C ASN A 208 3.05 8.57 16.10
N ASP A 209 2.59 9.38 17.06
CA ASP A 209 1.35 9.24 17.84
C ASP A 209 0.04 9.16 17.02
N GLU A 210 0.10 9.26 15.71
CA GLU A 210 -1.10 9.25 14.87
C GLU A 210 -1.01 8.35 13.62
N GLY A 211 0.01 7.53 13.44
CA GLY A 211 0.10 6.71 12.21
C GLY A 211 0.10 7.55 10.92
N ASN A 212 0.41 8.84 10.98
CA ASN A 212 0.40 9.77 9.87
C ASN A 212 1.69 10.60 9.86
N ALA A 213 2.68 10.11 9.12
CA ALA A 213 3.92 10.84 8.87
C ALA A 213 3.71 11.88 7.75
N PHE A 214 3.11 13.03 8.07
CA PHE A 214 3.26 14.23 7.24
C PHE A 214 3.33 15.48 8.11
N LYS A 215 4.54 15.90 8.47
CA LYS A 215 4.80 17.32 8.74
C LYS A 215 5.40 17.95 7.50
N GLN A 216 4.61 18.82 6.88
CA GLN A 216 5.01 19.70 5.79
C GLN A 216 6.25 20.50 6.18
N GLY A 217 7.29 20.41 5.34
CA GLY A 217 8.41 21.31 5.39
C GLY A 217 7.93 22.75 5.20
N ARG A 218 8.22 23.62 6.16
CA ARG A 218 8.11 25.07 5.99
C ARG A 218 9.08 25.51 4.93
N THR A 219 8.55 26.00 3.82
CA THR A 219 9.29 26.95 2.98
C THR A 219 9.20 28.32 3.63
N GLU A 220 10.28 28.81 4.23
CA GLU A 220 10.47 30.21 4.46
C GLU A 220 11.57 30.71 3.51
N LYS A 221 11.14 31.74 2.75
CA LYS A 221 11.85 32.69 1.89
C LYS A 221 12.39 32.20 0.55
#